data_16c99fd7a94d382350eb0c0d01b1f092
#
_entry.id   16c99fd7a94d382350eb0c0d01b1f092
#
_cell.length_a   1.000
_cell.length_b   1.000
_cell.length_c   1.000
_cell.angle_alpha   90.00
_cell.angle_beta   90.00
_cell.angle_gamma   90.00
#
_symmetry.space_group_name_H-M   'P 1'
#
loop_
_entity.id
_entity.type
_entity.pdbx_description
1 polymer ?
#
loop_
_entity_poly.entity_id
_entity_poly.type
_entity_poly.pdbx_seq_one_letter_code
_entity_poly.pdbx_strand_id
1 'polypeptide(L)'
;MLQIIVGALESRLGITAADRGASIDDSGVGLRRYNMAIRMPALGAADGKPAAVVAMPAAMPNHQLEPAPTPVVTTPAAPLLRAAGPLQRIDLSLRLDDDTYHRELKQLQAKLYLLGLQVYHQKRPVVFVFEGWDAAGKGGAIQRLTAELDPRAYTVHAIAAPAGDDKARHYLYRFWRRLPPRGQFAVFDRSWYGRVLVERVEGFARPDEWRRAYAEINQFERQLVDFGAIIAKFWLHISPEEQLRRFEERQNVPYKAWKLTDEDWRNRDKWPLYLEAANEMLLRTSTPVAPWTIVEAEDKKYARIKVLRTAVHVLESELGPVKLE
;
A
#
# COMPACT_ATOMS: atom_id res chain seq x y z
N MET A 1 32.05 20.12 -9.00
CA MET A 1 31.06 19.55 -9.90
C MET A 1 29.63 20.12 -9.71
N LEU A 2 29.20 20.45 -8.50
CA LEU A 2 27.87 21.09 -8.26
C LEU A 2 27.74 22.50 -8.87
N GLN A 3 28.80 23.30 -8.89
CA GLN A 3 28.76 24.67 -9.47
C GLN A 3 28.60 24.71 -10.99
N ILE A 4 29.00 23.65 -11.70
CA ILE A 4 28.88 23.58 -13.17
C ILE A 4 27.44 23.22 -13.57
N ILE A 5 26.73 22.47 -12.74
CA ILE A 5 25.32 22.07 -13.00
C ILE A 5 24.35 23.22 -12.73
N VAL A 6 24.62 24.06 -11.74
CA VAL A 6 23.80 25.24 -11.42
C VAL A 6 23.90 26.29 -12.52
N GLY A 7 25.11 26.55 -13.08
CA GLY A 7 25.28 27.52 -14.16
C GLY A 7 24.61 27.11 -15.49
N ALA A 8 24.47 25.82 -15.77
CA ALA A 8 23.81 25.31 -16.97
C ALA A 8 22.26 25.41 -16.89
N LEU A 9 21.70 25.37 -15.68
CA LEU A 9 20.25 25.54 -15.45
C LEU A 9 19.82 27.01 -15.48
N GLU A 10 20.67 27.92 -14.97
CA GLU A 10 20.39 29.38 -14.99
C GLU A 10 20.37 29.94 -16.42
N SER A 11 21.26 29.47 -17.30
CA SER A 11 21.31 29.86 -18.72
C SER A 11 20.07 29.40 -19.53
N ARG A 12 19.41 28.30 -19.12
CA ARG A 12 18.19 27.81 -19.79
C ARG A 12 16.91 28.48 -19.31
N LEU A 13 16.92 29.09 -18.11
CA LEU A 13 15.74 29.70 -17.49
C LEU A 13 15.70 31.25 -17.61
N GLY A 14 16.72 31.88 -18.24
CA GLY A 14 16.76 33.30 -18.47
C GLY A 14 16.84 34.17 -17.21
N ILE A 15 17.43 33.66 -16.12
CA ILE A 15 17.57 34.36 -14.84
C ILE A 15 18.80 35.27 -14.90
N THR A 16 18.59 36.57 -14.72
CA THR A 16 19.63 37.60 -14.79
C THR A 16 20.22 37.94 -13.41
N ALA A 17 21.41 38.58 -13.42
CA ALA A 17 22.13 38.95 -12.20
C ALA A 17 21.38 39.93 -11.27
N ALA A 18 20.30 40.53 -11.71
CA ALA A 18 19.46 41.45 -10.93
C ALA A 18 18.56 40.74 -9.89
N ASP A 19 18.36 39.43 -10.01
CA ASP A 19 17.49 38.67 -9.13
C ASP A 19 18.20 38.18 -7.83
N ARG A 20 19.45 38.59 -7.58
CA ARG A 20 20.29 38.13 -6.45
C ARG A 20 20.27 39.05 -5.21
N GLY A 21 19.29 39.91 -5.08
CA GLY A 21 19.19 40.88 -3.98
C GLY A 21 18.24 40.46 -2.87
N ALA A 22 18.54 39.44 -2.05
CA ALA A 22 17.92 39.24 -0.74
C ALA A 22 18.87 38.51 0.18
N SER A 23 19.34 39.20 1.25
CA SER A 23 20.19 38.66 2.29
C SER A 23 19.48 37.53 3.06
N ILE A 24 20.22 36.48 3.33
CA ILE A 24 19.79 35.36 4.20
C ILE A 24 20.07 35.80 5.64
N ASP A 25 19.08 35.78 6.49
CA ASP A 25 19.22 35.88 7.94
C ASP A 25 19.25 34.47 8.55
N ASP A 26 19.93 34.31 9.66
CA ASP A 26 20.40 33.06 10.28
C ASP A 26 19.33 32.28 11.06
N SER A 27 18.03 32.43 10.75
CA SER A 27 16.95 31.69 11.42
C SER A 27 16.18 30.80 10.45
N GLY A 28 16.76 29.69 10.07
CA GLY A 28 16.34 28.71 9.06
C GLY A 28 14.93 28.13 9.13
N VAL A 29 13.87 28.94 9.07
CA VAL A 29 12.50 28.45 8.75
C VAL A 29 11.71 29.56 8.04
N GLY A 30 11.64 29.51 6.72
CA GLY A 30 10.86 30.44 5.91
C GLY A 30 10.04 29.76 4.84
N LEU A 31 8.83 29.35 5.16
CA LEU A 31 7.81 28.94 4.19
C LEU A 31 7.29 30.17 3.42
N ARG A 32 7.73 30.37 2.19
CA ARG A 32 7.09 31.34 1.29
C ARG A 32 5.83 30.76 0.67
N ARG A 33 4.68 31.35 1.04
CA ARG A 33 3.41 31.19 0.33
C ARG A 33 3.51 31.96 -1.00
N TYR A 34 3.44 31.25 -2.13
CA TYR A 34 3.19 31.87 -3.42
C TYR A 34 1.69 32.14 -3.55
N ASN A 35 1.28 33.41 -3.41
CA ASN A 35 -0.03 33.88 -3.85
C ASN A 35 0.06 34.16 -5.35
N MET A 36 -0.40 33.23 -6.16
CA MET A 36 -0.59 33.43 -7.59
C MET A 36 -2.01 33.98 -7.80
N ALA A 37 -2.15 35.33 -7.82
CA ALA A 37 -3.38 35.96 -8.23
C ALA A 37 -3.52 35.87 -9.76
N ILE A 38 -4.37 34.97 -10.23
CA ILE A 38 -4.78 34.91 -11.64
C ILE A 38 -5.78 36.08 -11.87
N ARG A 39 -5.35 37.12 -12.56
CA ARG A 39 -6.26 38.13 -13.10
C ARG A 39 -7.01 37.53 -14.28
N MET A 40 -8.32 37.35 -14.14
CA MET A 40 -9.21 37.08 -15.26
C MET A 40 -9.52 38.40 -15.98
N PRO A 41 -9.57 38.44 -17.31
CA PRO A 41 -9.96 39.63 -18.06
C PRO A 41 -11.45 39.90 -17.85
N ALA A 42 -11.79 41.18 -17.68
CA ALA A 42 -13.16 41.66 -17.57
C ALA A 42 -13.91 41.44 -18.90
N LEU A 43 -15.00 40.69 -18.85
CA LEU A 43 -15.98 40.64 -19.94
C LEU A 43 -16.89 41.88 -19.87
N GLY A 44 -17.01 42.56 -21.01
CA GLY A 44 -17.72 43.77 -21.19
C GLY A 44 -19.22 43.68 -20.87
N ALA A 45 -19.75 44.78 -20.40
CA ALA A 45 -21.16 45.01 -20.15
C ALA A 45 -21.97 45.00 -21.47
N ALA A 46 -23.02 44.21 -21.51
CA ALA A 46 -24.09 44.34 -22.47
C ALA A 46 -25.44 44.10 -21.78
N ASP A 47 -26.25 45.14 -21.82
CA ASP A 47 -27.71 45.20 -21.81
C ASP A 47 -28.52 44.64 -20.64
N GLY A 48 -29.06 45.61 -19.90
CA GLY A 48 -30.00 45.46 -18.82
C GLY A 48 -31.34 44.83 -19.22
N LYS A 49 -31.61 43.67 -18.60
CA LYS A 49 -32.97 43.19 -18.27
C LYS A 49 -32.98 42.62 -16.85
N PRO A 50 -34.00 42.90 -16.02
CA PRO A 50 -34.03 42.40 -14.67
C PRO A 50 -34.27 40.88 -14.68
N ALA A 51 -33.40 40.16 -13.96
CA ALA A 51 -33.54 38.72 -13.74
C ALA A 51 -34.81 38.44 -12.95
N ALA A 52 -35.64 37.54 -13.48
CA ALA A 52 -36.84 37.03 -12.79
C ALA A 52 -36.40 36.32 -11.52
N VAL A 53 -37.02 36.72 -10.38
CA VAL A 53 -36.88 36.06 -9.09
C VAL A 53 -37.58 34.69 -9.21
N VAL A 54 -36.79 33.65 -9.29
CA VAL A 54 -37.31 32.27 -9.19
C VAL A 54 -37.70 32.05 -7.72
N ALA A 55 -39.02 31.96 -7.46
CA ALA A 55 -39.54 31.63 -6.16
C ALA A 55 -39.10 30.20 -5.78
N MET A 56 -38.52 30.04 -4.60
CA MET A 56 -38.21 28.74 -4.01
C MET A 56 -39.53 27.95 -3.79
N PRO A 57 -39.60 26.67 -4.11
CA PRO A 57 -40.77 25.86 -3.81
C PRO A 57 -40.98 25.74 -2.29
N ALA A 58 -42.23 25.80 -1.87
CA ALA A 58 -42.69 25.72 -0.49
C ALA A 58 -42.17 24.43 0.18
N ALA A 59 -41.88 24.53 1.48
CA ALA A 59 -41.41 23.44 2.33
C ALA A 59 -42.28 22.18 2.17
N MET A 60 -41.61 21.04 1.99
CA MET A 60 -42.26 19.73 1.97
C MET A 60 -42.93 19.45 3.31
N PRO A 61 -44.10 18.76 3.35
CA PRO A 61 -44.80 18.44 4.58
C PRO A 61 -43.97 17.47 5.43
N ASN A 62 -43.94 17.71 6.75
CA ASN A 62 -43.32 16.84 7.75
C ASN A 62 -43.84 15.42 7.60
N HIS A 63 -43.02 14.50 7.11
CA HIS A 63 -43.22 13.08 7.32
C HIS A 63 -42.99 12.79 8.80
N GLN A 64 -44.05 12.43 9.50
CA GLN A 64 -43.96 11.85 10.85
C GLN A 64 -43.15 10.56 10.74
N LEU A 65 -41.97 10.58 11.34
CA LEU A 65 -41.12 9.39 11.47
C LEU A 65 -41.85 8.42 12.41
N GLU A 66 -42.23 7.27 11.89
CA GLU A 66 -42.69 6.16 12.73
C GLU A 66 -41.61 5.80 13.78
N PRO A 67 -41.99 5.44 15.00
CA PRO A 67 -41.04 5.08 16.04
C PRO A 67 -40.24 3.86 15.59
N ALA A 68 -38.91 3.94 15.72
CA ALA A 68 -37.99 2.86 15.40
C ALA A 68 -38.40 1.56 16.12
N PRO A 69 -38.32 0.40 15.46
CA PRO A 69 -38.64 -0.88 16.10
C PRO A 69 -37.69 -1.12 17.28
N THR A 70 -38.29 -1.54 18.40
CA THR A 70 -37.57 -1.89 19.65
C THR A 70 -36.45 -2.87 19.35
N PRO A 71 -35.21 -2.68 19.89
CA PRO A 71 -34.11 -3.59 19.64
C PRO A 71 -34.49 -4.99 20.19
N VAL A 72 -34.56 -5.96 19.30
CA VAL A 72 -34.64 -7.37 19.67
C VAL A 72 -33.31 -7.71 20.37
N VAL A 73 -33.35 -7.98 21.67
CA VAL A 73 -32.24 -8.52 22.44
C VAL A 73 -31.96 -9.91 21.88
N THR A 74 -31.03 -9.99 20.93
CA THR A 74 -30.47 -11.26 20.48
C THR A 74 -29.53 -11.76 21.57
N THR A 75 -29.94 -12.84 22.23
CA THR A 75 -29.08 -13.66 23.10
C THR A 75 -27.79 -13.93 22.35
N PRO A 76 -26.60 -13.73 22.97
CA PRO A 76 -25.34 -14.03 22.31
C PRO A 76 -25.34 -15.51 21.90
N ALA A 77 -25.29 -15.79 20.61
CA ALA A 77 -25.13 -17.14 20.10
C ALA A 77 -23.87 -17.75 20.74
N ALA A 78 -24.00 -18.98 21.26
CA ALA A 78 -22.89 -19.73 21.79
C ALA A 78 -21.70 -19.70 20.81
N PRO A 79 -20.44 -19.65 21.27
CA PRO A 79 -19.30 -19.60 20.39
C PRO A 79 -19.30 -20.88 19.54
N LEU A 80 -19.75 -20.74 18.28
CA LEU A 80 -19.51 -21.75 17.27
C LEU A 80 -18.00 -22.00 17.29
N LEU A 81 -17.59 -23.25 17.50
CA LEU A 81 -16.20 -23.69 17.29
C LEU A 81 -15.77 -23.17 15.91
N ARG A 82 -15.09 -22.03 15.87
CA ARG A 82 -14.64 -21.43 14.61
C ARG A 82 -13.67 -22.42 13.99
N ALA A 83 -14.02 -22.95 12.84
CA ALA A 83 -13.10 -23.77 12.05
C ALA A 83 -11.77 -23.02 11.91
N ALA A 84 -10.65 -23.72 12.09
CA ALA A 84 -9.33 -23.13 11.98
C ALA A 84 -9.20 -22.38 10.64
N GLY A 85 -8.85 -21.11 10.70
CA GLY A 85 -8.66 -20.28 9.52
C GLY A 85 -7.46 -20.71 8.67
N PRO A 86 -7.24 -20.11 7.50
CA PRO A 86 -6.14 -20.48 6.61
C PRO A 86 -4.78 -20.39 7.29
N LEU A 87 -4.54 -19.43 8.19
CA LEU A 87 -3.24 -19.24 8.84
C LEU A 87 -2.91 -20.30 9.89
N GLN A 88 -3.89 -20.95 10.50
CA GLN A 88 -3.64 -22.03 11.47
C GLN A 88 -3.28 -23.36 10.80
N ARG A 89 -3.38 -23.46 9.46
CA ARG A 89 -3.08 -24.68 8.69
C ARG A 89 -1.74 -24.62 7.98
N ILE A 90 -0.97 -23.55 8.17
CA ILE A 90 0.30 -23.31 7.50
C ILE A 90 1.42 -24.08 8.18
N ASP A 91 2.22 -24.78 7.38
CA ASP A 91 3.41 -25.49 7.87
C ASP A 91 4.59 -24.53 8.02
N LEU A 92 4.81 -24.07 9.24
CA LEU A 92 5.91 -23.15 9.57
C LEU A 92 7.27 -23.86 9.76
N SER A 93 7.34 -25.19 9.58
CA SER A 93 8.60 -25.94 9.68
C SER A 93 9.47 -25.82 8.42
N LEU A 94 8.93 -25.30 7.32
CA LEU A 94 9.62 -25.23 6.04
C LEU A 94 10.90 -24.38 6.12
N ARG A 95 11.99 -24.94 5.62
CA ARG A 95 13.34 -24.33 5.63
C ARG A 95 14.00 -24.48 4.26
N LEU A 96 15.01 -23.67 4.01
CA LEU A 96 15.82 -23.77 2.81
C LEU A 96 17.31 -23.70 3.18
N ASP A 97 18.11 -24.63 2.68
CA ASP A 97 19.54 -24.60 2.84
C ASP A 97 20.22 -23.46 2.06
N ASP A 98 21.46 -23.14 2.43
CA ASP A 98 22.17 -22.00 1.89
C ASP A 98 22.51 -22.14 0.41
N ASP A 99 22.94 -23.32 -0.03
CA ASP A 99 23.35 -23.55 -1.41
C ASP A 99 22.16 -23.45 -2.36
N THR A 100 21.04 -24.07 -1.98
CA THR A 100 19.78 -23.95 -2.74
C THR A 100 19.28 -22.52 -2.74
N TYR A 101 19.34 -21.83 -1.59
CA TYR A 101 18.92 -20.42 -1.51
C TYR A 101 19.72 -19.54 -2.47
N HIS A 102 21.03 -19.62 -2.48
CA HIS A 102 21.87 -18.76 -3.32
C HIS A 102 21.72 -19.06 -4.81
N ARG A 103 21.64 -20.34 -5.17
CA ARG A 103 21.40 -20.78 -6.56
C ARG A 103 20.07 -20.27 -7.08
N GLU A 104 18.99 -20.51 -6.34
CA GLU A 104 17.65 -20.10 -6.76
C GLU A 104 17.45 -18.59 -6.75
N LEU A 105 17.99 -17.90 -5.74
CA LEU A 105 17.93 -16.45 -5.67
C LEU A 105 18.47 -15.82 -6.95
N LYS A 106 19.69 -16.25 -7.38
CA LYS A 106 20.32 -15.75 -8.59
C LYS A 106 19.49 -16.01 -9.84
N GLN A 107 18.95 -17.22 -9.98
CA GLN A 107 18.11 -17.60 -11.14
C GLN A 107 16.82 -16.80 -11.20
N LEU A 108 16.11 -16.66 -10.06
CA LEU A 108 14.86 -15.94 -9.99
C LEU A 108 15.04 -14.44 -10.21
N GLN A 109 16.12 -13.86 -9.71
CA GLN A 109 16.45 -12.46 -9.94
C GLN A 109 16.80 -12.19 -11.42
N ALA A 110 17.53 -13.08 -12.07
CA ALA A 110 17.78 -12.97 -13.51
C ALA A 110 16.46 -13.05 -14.33
N LYS A 111 15.55 -13.95 -13.96
CA LYS A 111 14.22 -14.00 -14.58
C LYS A 111 13.42 -12.71 -14.34
N LEU A 112 13.44 -12.17 -13.11
CA LEU A 112 12.75 -10.92 -12.79
C LEU A 112 13.29 -9.73 -13.60
N TYR A 113 14.60 -9.69 -13.87
CA TYR A 113 15.17 -8.68 -14.77
C TYR A 113 14.56 -8.77 -16.17
N LEU A 114 14.52 -9.97 -16.78
CA LEU A 114 13.95 -10.17 -18.11
C LEU A 114 12.44 -9.89 -18.14
N LEU A 115 11.71 -10.31 -17.11
CA LEU A 115 10.28 -10.01 -16.97
C LEU A 115 10.04 -8.51 -16.77
N GLY A 116 10.95 -7.80 -16.10
CA GLY A 116 10.92 -6.35 -16.00
C GLY A 116 10.99 -5.66 -17.37
N LEU A 117 11.83 -6.18 -18.28
CA LEU A 117 11.86 -5.70 -19.67
C LEU A 117 10.54 -5.99 -20.41
N GLN A 118 9.94 -7.17 -20.20
CA GLN A 118 8.63 -7.49 -20.81
C GLN A 118 7.52 -6.58 -20.26
N VAL A 119 7.50 -6.29 -18.95
CA VAL A 119 6.57 -5.33 -18.34
C VAL A 119 6.65 -3.98 -19.05
N TYR A 120 7.87 -3.49 -19.27
CA TYR A 120 8.11 -2.24 -19.99
C TYR A 120 7.62 -2.27 -21.44
N HIS A 121 8.00 -3.30 -22.21
CA HIS A 121 7.67 -3.43 -23.63
C HIS A 121 6.16 -3.66 -23.87
N GLN A 122 5.53 -4.51 -23.04
CA GLN A 122 4.10 -4.80 -23.15
C GLN A 122 3.24 -3.72 -22.49
N LYS A 123 3.85 -2.72 -21.84
CA LYS A 123 3.17 -1.61 -21.16
C LYS A 123 2.13 -2.07 -20.13
N ARG A 124 2.43 -3.15 -19.42
CA ARG A 124 1.58 -3.67 -18.36
C ARG A 124 1.99 -3.05 -17.02
N PRO A 125 1.11 -2.42 -16.23
CA PRO A 125 1.43 -2.00 -14.87
C PRO A 125 1.45 -3.22 -13.95
N VAL A 126 2.37 -3.24 -12.96
CA VAL A 126 2.48 -4.34 -12.00
C VAL A 126 2.36 -3.79 -10.57
N VAL A 127 1.57 -4.46 -9.75
CA VAL A 127 1.36 -4.08 -8.34
C VAL A 127 1.67 -5.27 -7.45
N PHE A 128 2.70 -5.14 -6.62
CA PHE A 128 3.03 -6.10 -5.58
C PHE A 128 2.58 -5.57 -4.22
N VAL A 129 1.82 -6.38 -3.48
CA VAL A 129 1.28 -6.03 -2.16
C VAL A 129 1.89 -6.94 -1.11
N PHE A 130 2.50 -6.34 -0.09
CA PHE A 130 3.11 -7.06 1.03
C PHE A 130 2.41 -6.72 2.33
N GLU A 131 1.78 -7.72 2.93
CA GLU A 131 1.19 -7.70 4.26
C GLU A 131 1.77 -8.82 5.12
N GLY A 132 1.48 -8.82 6.40
CA GLY A 132 1.97 -9.83 7.33
C GLY A 132 2.42 -9.24 8.65
N TRP A 133 2.78 -10.13 9.57
CA TRP A 133 3.16 -9.75 10.92
C TRP A 133 4.35 -8.79 10.97
N ASP A 134 4.43 -8.01 12.05
CA ASP A 134 5.61 -7.22 12.32
C ASP A 134 6.80 -8.17 12.53
N ALA A 135 7.97 -7.77 12.05
CA ALA A 135 9.16 -8.61 11.95
C ALA A 135 9.07 -9.85 11.04
N ALA A 136 7.97 -10.11 10.32
CA ALA A 136 7.88 -11.27 9.42
C ALA A 136 8.89 -11.25 8.26
N GLY A 137 9.49 -10.10 7.95
CA GLY A 137 10.55 -10.01 6.94
C GLY A 137 10.13 -9.38 5.61
N LYS A 138 9.00 -8.64 5.58
CA LYS A 138 8.48 -7.93 4.40
C LYS A 138 9.56 -7.16 3.66
N GLY A 139 10.22 -6.20 4.30
CA GLY A 139 11.26 -5.38 3.67
C GLY A 139 12.46 -6.19 3.12
N GLY A 140 12.81 -7.32 3.79
CA GLY A 140 13.86 -8.22 3.29
C GLY A 140 13.45 -9.00 2.04
N ALA A 141 12.18 -9.35 1.90
CA ALA A 141 11.63 -9.98 0.70
C ALA A 141 11.54 -8.95 -0.45
N ILE A 142 11.02 -7.76 -0.18
CA ILE A 142 10.96 -6.65 -1.14
C ILE A 142 12.34 -6.33 -1.70
N GLN A 143 13.35 -6.21 -0.84
CA GLN A 143 14.73 -5.95 -1.27
C GLN A 143 15.25 -7.00 -2.26
N ARG A 144 14.96 -8.31 -2.06
CA ARG A 144 15.39 -9.37 -2.97
C ARG A 144 14.59 -9.39 -4.25
N LEU A 145 13.31 -9.07 -4.17
CA LEU A 145 12.41 -8.97 -5.32
C LEU A 145 12.85 -7.85 -6.29
N THR A 146 13.28 -6.72 -5.74
CA THR A 146 13.63 -5.53 -6.54
C THR A 146 15.11 -5.41 -6.89
N ALA A 147 15.97 -6.29 -6.37
CA ALA A 147 17.43 -6.14 -6.45
C ALA A 147 17.97 -6.05 -7.89
N GLU A 148 17.39 -6.79 -8.82
CA GLU A 148 17.83 -6.83 -10.22
C GLU A 148 16.86 -6.09 -11.17
N LEU A 149 15.79 -5.48 -10.66
CA LEU A 149 14.93 -4.62 -11.47
C LEU A 149 15.63 -3.28 -11.74
N ASP A 150 15.40 -2.70 -12.92
CA ASP A 150 15.85 -1.34 -13.22
C ASP A 150 15.28 -0.36 -12.18
N PRO A 151 16.12 0.41 -11.47
CA PRO A 151 15.64 1.33 -10.42
C PRO A 151 14.68 2.41 -10.92
N ARG A 152 14.62 2.66 -12.24
CA ARG A 152 13.66 3.58 -12.86
C ARG A 152 12.30 2.94 -13.15
N ALA A 153 12.25 1.60 -13.11
CA ALA A 153 11.04 0.85 -13.46
C ALA A 153 10.14 0.57 -12.27
N TYR A 154 10.55 0.83 -11.03
CA TYR A 154 9.74 0.52 -9.86
C TYR A 154 9.75 1.62 -8.80
N THR A 155 8.69 1.65 -8.01
CA THR A 155 8.60 2.48 -6.80
C THR A 155 8.17 1.62 -5.63
N VAL A 156 8.89 1.69 -4.51
CA VAL A 156 8.49 1.07 -3.23
C VAL A 156 7.78 2.10 -2.37
N HIS A 157 6.54 1.80 -2.02
CA HIS A 157 5.71 2.62 -1.13
C HIS A 157 5.66 2.00 0.26
N ALA A 158 6.41 2.57 1.21
CA ALA A 158 6.26 2.27 2.62
C ALA A 158 5.04 3.02 3.16
N ILE A 159 3.97 2.28 3.50
CA ILE A 159 2.69 2.87 3.90
C ILE A 159 2.67 3.03 5.42
N ALA A 160 2.58 4.27 5.85
CA ALA A 160 2.36 4.67 7.24
C ALA A 160 0.90 5.09 7.49
N ALA A 161 0.59 5.50 8.71
CA ALA A 161 -0.70 6.10 9.06
C ALA A 161 -1.05 7.27 8.13
N PRO A 162 -2.34 7.49 7.79
CA PRO A 162 -2.74 8.62 6.96
C PRO A 162 -2.41 9.95 7.65
N ALA A 163 -1.89 10.92 6.91
CA ALA A 163 -1.51 12.23 7.41
C ALA A 163 -2.06 13.33 6.50
N GLY A 164 -2.22 14.54 7.06
CA GLY A 164 -2.66 15.72 6.31
C GLY A 164 -3.97 15.47 5.53
N ASP A 165 -3.94 15.76 4.23
CA ASP A 165 -5.09 15.66 3.33
C ASP A 165 -5.62 14.21 3.16
N ASP A 166 -4.78 13.19 3.36
CA ASP A 166 -5.20 11.79 3.30
C ASP A 166 -6.28 11.45 4.36
N LYS A 167 -6.31 12.16 5.51
CA LYS A 167 -7.32 11.95 6.57
C LYS A 167 -8.71 12.44 6.18
N ALA A 168 -8.80 13.46 5.34
CA ALA A 168 -10.06 14.07 4.91
C ALA A 168 -10.69 13.35 3.71
N ARG A 169 -10.03 12.36 3.14
CA ARG A 169 -10.45 11.66 1.92
C ARG A 169 -10.76 10.19 2.18
N HIS A 170 -11.45 9.56 1.23
CA HIS A 170 -11.66 8.12 1.25
C HIS A 170 -10.30 7.39 1.33
N TYR A 171 -10.19 6.36 2.19
CA TYR A 171 -8.91 5.69 2.48
C TYR A 171 -8.19 5.14 1.25
N LEU A 172 -8.91 4.76 0.18
CA LEU A 172 -8.31 4.30 -1.08
C LEU A 172 -7.68 5.43 -1.91
N TYR A 173 -8.04 6.69 -1.66
CA TYR A 173 -7.54 7.82 -2.44
C TYR A 173 -6.02 7.88 -2.49
N ARG A 174 -5.36 7.72 -1.34
CA ARG A 174 -3.90 7.76 -1.24
C ARG A 174 -3.22 6.62 -2.01
N PHE A 175 -3.91 5.50 -2.25
CA PHE A 175 -3.41 4.37 -3.03
C PHE A 175 -3.60 4.58 -4.52
N TRP A 176 -4.75 5.14 -4.95
CA TRP A 176 -4.94 5.57 -6.34
C TRP A 176 -3.81 6.46 -6.84
N ARG A 177 -3.34 7.39 -6.01
CA ARG A 177 -2.23 8.31 -6.36
C ARG A 177 -0.85 7.64 -6.44
N ARG A 178 -0.72 6.42 -5.95
CA ARG A 178 0.53 5.65 -5.89
C ARG A 178 0.58 4.48 -6.86
N LEU A 179 -0.45 4.33 -7.68
CA LEU A 179 -0.47 3.29 -8.70
C LEU A 179 0.59 3.55 -9.76
N PRO A 180 1.22 2.50 -10.31
CA PRO A 180 2.27 2.66 -11.29
C PRO A 180 1.66 3.06 -12.65
N PRO A 181 2.36 3.86 -13.44
CA PRO A 181 2.02 4.01 -14.85
C PRO A 181 2.26 2.69 -15.61
N ARG A 182 1.74 2.61 -16.83
CA ARG A 182 1.94 1.44 -17.69
C ARG A 182 3.44 1.17 -17.92
N GLY A 183 3.85 -0.09 -17.80
CA GLY A 183 5.24 -0.51 -17.96
C GLY A 183 6.12 -0.34 -16.72
N GLN A 184 5.52 -0.08 -15.56
CA GLN A 184 6.24 0.08 -14.30
C GLN A 184 5.62 -0.75 -13.17
N PHE A 185 6.38 -0.87 -12.06
CA PHE A 185 5.99 -1.58 -10.86
C PHE A 185 5.71 -0.60 -9.71
N ALA A 186 4.67 -0.88 -8.94
CA ALA A 186 4.52 -0.36 -7.59
C ALA A 186 4.60 -1.52 -6.58
N VAL A 187 5.43 -1.37 -5.56
CA VAL A 187 5.57 -2.34 -4.48
C VAL A 187 5.09 -1.69 -3.19
N PHE A 188 4.02 -2.21 -2.61
CA PHE A 188 3.44 -1.69 -1.38
C PHE A 188 3.94 -2.49 -0.17
N ASP A 189 4.75 -1.88 0.71
CA ASP A 189 5.06 -2.39 2.05
C ASP A 189 3.99 -1.87 3.02
N ARG A 190 3.06 -2.72 3.38
CA ARG A 190 1.69 -2.42 3.85
C ARG A 190 0.85 -1.73 2.76
N SER A 191 -0.49 -1.76 2.89
CA SER A 191 -1.33 -1.34 1.78
C SER A 191 -2.70 -0.85 2.25
N TRP A 192 -3.68 -0.84 1.34
CA TRP A 192 -5.10 -0.56 1.61
C TRP A 192 -5.73 -1.57 2.56
N TYR A 193 -5.11 -2.71 2.74
CA TYR A 193 -5.54 -3.73 3.70
C TYR A 193 -5.40 -3.29 5.17
N GLY A 194 -4.64 -2.24 5.45
CA GLY A 194 -4.62 -1.59 6.75
C GLY A 194 -6.00 -1.25 7.29
N ARG A 195 -6.98 -0.93 6.41
CA ARG A 195 -8.38 -0.66 6.78
C ARG A 195 -9.05 -1.83 7.50
N VAL A 196 -8.78 -3.07 7.08
CA VAL A 196 -9.38 -4.29 7.64
C VAL A 196 -8.42 -5.01 8.62
N LEU A 197 -7.21 -4.51 8.80
CA LEU A 197 -6.20 -4.98 9.74
C LEU A 197 -6.02 -3.99 10.90
N VAL A 198 -4.99 -3.16 10.85
CA VAL A 198 -4.63 -2.25 11.95
C VAL A 198 -5.75 -1.26 12.27
N GLU A 199 -6.40 -0.67 11.27
CA GLU A 199 -7.45 0.30 11.52
C GLU A 199 -8.70 -0.34 12.15
N ARG A 200 -9.00 -1.60 11.84
CA ARG A 200 -10.05 -2.41 12.48
C ARG A 200 -9.66 -2.75 13.92
N VAL A 201 -8.46 -3.31 14.13
CA VAL A 201 -8.04 -3.86 15.43
C VAL A 201 -7.78 -2.75 16.45
N GLU A 202 -7.23 -1.62 16.00
CA GLU A 202 -6.96 -0.46 16.85
C GLU A 202 -8.19 0.47 17.01
N GLY A 203 -9.29 0.18 16.32
CA GLY A 203 -10.51 1.01 16.40
C GLY A 203 -10.40 2.35 15.66
N PHE A 204 -9.45 2.51 14.75
CA PHE A 204 -9.31 3.71 13.93
C PHE A 204 -10.38 3.78 12.82
N ALA A 205 -10.91 2.64 12.42
CA ALA A 205 -12.07 2.53 11.53
C ALA A 205 -13.30 2.03 12.29
N ARG A 206 -14.45 2.67 12.09
CA ARG A 206 -15.71 2.22 12.68
C ARG A 206 -16.15 0.85 12.09
N PRO A 207 -17.00 0.09 12.80
CA PRO A 207 -17.45 -1.22 12.33
C PRO A 207 -18.11 -1.22 10.94
N ASP A 208 -18.86 -0.18 10.60
CA ASP A 208 -19.46 -0.02 9.28
C ASP A 208 -18.41 0.25 8.19
N GLU A 209 -17.34 0.98 8.52
CA GLU A 209 -16.25 1.34 7.59
C GLU A 209 -15.40 0.14 7.21
N TRP A 210 -14.91 -0.63 8.20
CA TRP A 210 -14.05 -1.77 7.86
C TRP A 210 -14.87 -2.97 7.30
N ARG A 211 -16.16 -3.11 7.66
CA ARG A 211 -16.99 -4.19 7.08
C ARG A 211 -17.26 -4.00 5.60
N ARG A 212 -17.54 -2.77 5.15
CA ARG A 212 -17.74 -2.49 3.72
C ARG A 212 -16.42 -2.53 2.94
N ALA A 213 -15.28 -2.28 3.60
CA ALA A 213 -13.96 -2.20 2.96
C ALA A 213 -13.57 -3.48 2.21
N TYR A 214 -14.03 -4.65 2.62
CA TYR A 214 -13.77 -5.89 1.87
C TYR A 214 -14.32 -5.83 0.43
N ALA A 215 -15.52 -5.34 0.26
CA ALA A 215 -16.14 -5.17 -1.06
C ALA A 215 -15.44 -4.04 -1.85
N GLU A 216 -15.13 -2.92 -1.19
CA GLU A 216 -14.44 -1.79 -1.80
C GLU A 216 -13.04 -2.18 -2.30
N ILE A 217 -12.29 -2.96 -1.53
CA ILE A 217 -10.96 -3.47 -1.90
C ILE A 217 -11.06 -4.42 -3.10
N ASN A 218 -12.01 -5.36 -3.08
CA ASN A 218 -12.19 -6.28 -4.21
C ASN A 218 -12.58 -5.53 -5.50
N GLN A 219 -13.40 -4.50 -5.40
CA GLN A 219 -13.74 -3.64 -6.54
C GLN A 219 -12.55 -2.83 -7.03
N PHE A 220 -11.75 -2.26 -6.11
CA PHE A 220 -10.54 -1.53 -6.43
C PHE A 220 -9.53 -2.40 -7.20
N GLU A 221 -9.25 -3.60 -6.68
CA GLU A 221 -8.33 -4.54 -7.34
C GLU A 221 -8.89 -5.02 -8.68
N ARG A 222 -10.20 -5.27 -8.78
CA ARG A 222 -10.83 -5.63 -10.05
C ARG A 222 -10.68 -4.55 -11.10
N GLN A 223 -10.90 -3.26 -10.75
CA GLN A 223 -10.70 -2.14 -11.67
C GLN A 223 -9.25 -2.06 -12.16
N LEU A 224 -8.27 -2.34 -11.30
CA LEU A 224 -6.86 -2.38 -11.70
C LEU A 224 -6.58 -3.51 -12.69
N VAL A 225 -7.11 -4.70 -12.44
CA VAL A 225 -6.94 -5.85 -13.35
C VAL A 225 -7.64 -5.59 -14.68
N ASP A 226 -8.85 -5.04 -14.68
CA ASP A 226 -9.57 -4.66 -15.90
C ASP A 226 -8.85 -3.55 -16.70
N PHE A 227 -8.09 -2.69 -16.02
CA PHE A 227 -7.18 -1.72 -16.67
C PHE A 227 -5.94 -2.39 -17.29
N GLY A 228 -5.67 -3.67 -16.97
CA GLY A 228 -4.55 -4.46 -17.44
C GLY A 228 -3.41 -4.57 -16.42
N ALA A 229 -3.61 -4.22 -15.16
CA ALA A 229 -2.59 -4.41 -14.13
C ALA A 229 -2.44 -5.88 -13.75
N ILE A 230 -1.19 -6.27 -13.47
CA ILE A 230 -0.85 -7.56 -12.88
C ILE A 230 -0.71 -7.36 -11.39
N ILE A 231 -1.48 -8.09 -10.57
CA ILE A 231 -1.46 -7.95 -9.12
C ILE A 231 -0.97 -9.26 -8.48
N ALA A 232 0.03 -9.17 -7.60
CA ALA A 232 0.41 -10.27 -6.73
C ALA A 232 0.43 -9.82 -5.28
N LYS A 233 -0.23 -10.59 -4.40
CA LYS A 233 -0.40 -10.27 -2.98
C LYS A 233 0.26 -11.32 -2.11
N PHE A 234 1.04 -10.87 -1.13
CA PHE A 234 1.82 -11.70 -0.22
C PHE A 234 1.46 -11.41 1.23
N TRP A 235 1.05 -12.46 1.96
CA TRP A 235 0.93 -12.43 3.40
C TRP A 235 2.09 -13.20 4.02
N LEU A 236 3.02 -12.51 4.70
CA LEU A 236 4.14 -13.16 5.38
C LEU A 236 3.71 -13.58 6.79
N HIS A 237 3.68 -14.91 7.00
CA HIS A 237 3.22 -15.52 8.25
C HIS A 237 4.37 -16.10 9.07
N ILE A 238 4.42 -15.74 10.34
CA ILE A 238 5.32 -16.30 11.37
C ILE A 238 4.52 -16.67 12.62
N SER A 239 5.10 -17.46 13.49
CA SER A 239 4.54 -17.71 14.81
C SER A 239 4.74 -16.53 15.77
N PRO A 240 3.94 -16.46 16.85
CA PRO A 240 4.17 -15.51 17.93
C PRO A 240 5.57 -15.63 18.56
N GLU A 241 6.06 -16.86 18.68
CA GLU A 241 7.36 -17.18 19.26
C GLU A 241 8.50 -16.61 18.39
N GLU A 242 8.43 -16.82 17.08
CA GLU A 242 9.42 -16.29 16.15
C GLU A 242 9.37 -14.77 16.09
N GLN A 243 8.19 -14.15 16.17
CA GLN A 243 8.06 -12.70 16.25
C GLN A 243 8.80 -12.16 17.47
N LEU A 244 8.57 -12.75 18.66
CA LEU A 244 9.24 -12.34 19.90
C LEU A 244 10.76 -12.45 19.78
N ARG A 245 11.25 -13.61 19.32
CA ARG A 245 12.67 -13.84 19.09
C ARG A 245 13.29 -12.77 18.18
N ARG A 246 12.57 -12.37 17.12
CA ARG A 246 13.03 -11.30 16.19
C ARG A 246 12.98 -9.92 16.81
N PHE A 247 12.04 -9.66 17.69
CA PHE A 247 12.00 -8.38 18.44
C PHE A 247 13.19 -8.26 19.38
N GLU A 248 13.48 -9.31 20.14
CA GLU A 248 14.65 -9.37 21.02
C GLU A 248 15.97 -9.24 20.24
N GLU A 249 16.09 -9.94 19.10
CA GLU A 249 17.25 -9.77 18.20
C GLU A 249 17.42 -8.32 17.76
N ARG A 250 16.32 -7.62 17.43
CA ARG A 250 16.40 -6.20 17.02
C ARG A 250 16.82 -5.28 18.15
N GLN A 251 16.35 -5.51 19.38
CA GLN A 251 16.75 -4.73 20.56
C GLN A 251 18.26 -4.85 20.81
N ASN A 252 18.80 -6.05 20.66
CA ASN A 252 20.19 -6.33 20.95
C ASN A 252 21.18 -5.89 19.85
N VAL A 253 20.69 -5.43 18.70
CA VAL A 253 21.51 -5.00 17.57
C VAL A 253 21.33 -3.49 17.34
N PRO A 254 22.32 -2.61 17.72
CA PRO A 254 22.14 -1.16 17.74
C PRO A 254 21.60 -0.55 16.43
N TYR A 255 22.11 -1.01 15.27
CA TYR A 255 21.65 -0.51 13.96
C TYR A 255 20.29 -1.07 13.52
N LYS A 256 19.66 -1.96 14.31
CA LYS A 256 18.31 -2.49 14.06
C LYS A 256 17.29 -2.00 15.09
N ALA A 257 17.74 -1.49 16.25
CA ALA A 257 16.88 -1.08 17.36
C ALA A 257 15.82 -0.03 16.94
N TRP A 258 16.17 0.88 16.04
CA TRP A 258 15.25 1.90 15.51
C TRP A 258 14.04 1.32 14.75
N LYS A 259 14.08 0.04 14.37
CA LYS A 259 12.98 -0.67 13.65
C LYS A 259 11.94 -1.23 14.62
N LEU A 260 12.15 -1.14 15.91
CA LEU A 260 11.23 -1.62 16.91
C LEU A 260 10.62 -0.42 17.63
N THR A 261 9.31 -0.36 17.64
CA THR A 261 8.53 0.73 18.22
C THR A 261 7.56 0.20 19.28
N ASP A 262 7.04 1.07 20.13
CA ASP A 262 5.99 0.71 21.10
C ASP A 262 4.72 0.18 20.40
N GLU A 263 4.51 0.57 19.13
CA GLU A 263 3.41 0.05 18.30
C GLU A 263 3.57 -1.44 18.01
N ASP A 264 4.80 -1.91 17.75
CA ASP A 264 5.06 -3.33 17.49
C ASP A 264 4.70 -4.20 18.71
N TRP A 265 5.03 -3.74 19.94
CA TRP A 265 4.67 -4.42 21.17
C TRP A 265 3.17 -4.42 21.42
N ARG A 266 2.51 -3.28 21.25
CA ARG A 266 1.06 -3.16 21.39
C ARG A 266 0.31 -4.05 20.38
N ASN A 267 0.78 -4.13 19.13
CA ASN A 267 0.21 -5.02 18.13
C ASN A 267 0.35 -6.50 18.54
N ARG A 268 1.48 -6.87 19.13
CA ARG A 268 1.73 -8.22 19.64
C ARG A 268 0.76 -8.60 20.75
N ASP A 269 0.45 -7.71 21.68
CA ASP A 269 -0.51 -7.95 22.77
C ASP A 269 -1.91 -8.26 22.24
N LYS A 270 -2.23 -7.78 21.05
CA LYS A 270 -3.50 -8.01 20.36
C LYS A 270 -3.44 -9.14 19.32
N TRP A 271 -2.45 -10.03 19.39
CA TRP A 271 -2.25 -11.10 18.42
C TRP A 271 -3.52 -11.86 18.03
N PRO A 272 -4.39 -12.32 18.97
CA PRO A 272 -5.60 -13.05 18.60
C PRO A 272 -6.56 -12.23 17.72
N LEU A 273 -6.69 -10.93 17.98
CA LEU A 273 -7.55 -10.03 17.20
C LEU A 273 -6.98 -9.81 15.78
N TYR A 274 -5.66 -9.62 15.68
CA TYR A 274 -5.00 -9.52 14.38
C TYR A 274 -5.07 -10.82 13.59
N LEU A 275 -4.95 -11.98 14.25
CA LEU A 275 -5.08 -13.29 13.61
C LEU A 275 -6.49 -13.50 13.05
N GLU A 276 -7.53 -13.11 13.79
CA GLU A 276 -8.91 -13.14 13.31
C GLU A 276 -9.08 -12.21 12.10
N ALA A 277 -8.63 -10.97 12.19
CA ALA A 277 -8.72 -10.00 11.13
C ALA A 277 -7.98 -10.45 9.85
N ALA A 278 -6.79 -11.02 10.00
CA ALA A 278 -5.99 -11.54 8.89
C ALA A 278 -6.65 -12.75 8.21
N ASN A 279 -7.17 -13.70 8.98
CA ASN A 279 -7.90 -14.84 8.42
C ASN A 279 -9.15 -14.39 7.64
N GLU A 280 -9.93 -13.46 8.20
CA GLU A 280 -11.10 -12.91 7.51
C GLU A 280 -10.70 -12.15 6.23
N MET A 281 -9.65 -11.36 6.28
CA MET A 281 -9.10 -10.66 5.12
C MET A 281 -8.72 -11.65 4.00
N LEU A 282 -7.93 -12.67 4.33
CA LEU A 282 -7.51 -13.69 3.36
C LEU A 282 -8.71 -14.39 2.72
N LEU A 283 -9.72 -14.78 3.51
CA LEU A 283 -10.91 -15.47 3.02
C LEU A 283 -11.79 -14.58 2.14
N ARG A 284 -11.95 -13.30 2.50
CA ARG A 284 -12.89 -12.40 1.81
C ARG A 284 -12.30 -11.67 0.62
N THR A 285 -10.98 -11.62 0.52
CA THR A 285 -10.30 -10.83 -0.52
C THR A 285 -9.33 -11.64 -1.38
N SER A 286 -9.26 -12.97 -1.23
CA SER A 286 -8.56 -13.84 -2.17
C SER A 286 -9.49 -14.13 -3.35
N THR A 287 -9.48 -13.23 -4.32
CA THR A 287 -10.31 -13.36 -5.53
C THR A 287 -9.58 -14.12 -6.63
N PRO A 288 -10.28 -14.69 -7.63
CA PRO A 288 -9.63 -15.36 -8.76
C PRO A 288 -8.68 -14.46 -9.56
N VAL A 289 -8.96 -13.15 -9.60
CA VAL A 289 -8.16 -12.17 -10.36
C VAL A 289 -6.99 -11.58 -9.56
N ALA A 290 -7.04 -11.68 -8.25
CA ALA A 290 -5.99 -11.21 -7.34
C ALA A 290 -5.96 -12.11 -6.07
N PRO A 291 -5.45 -13.35 -6.18
CA PRO A 291 -5.37 -14.27 -5.05
C PRO A 291 -4.27 -13.85 -4.07
N TRP A 292 -4.45 -14.22 -2.79
CA TRP A 292 -3.40 -14.12 -1.80
C TRP A 292 -2.45 -15.31 -1.86
N THR A 293 -1.16 -15.04 -1.79
CA THR A 293 -0.13 -16.04 -1.50
C THR A 293 0.26 -15.92 -0.02
N ILE A 294 -0.02 -16.96 0.77
CA ILE A 294 0.49 -17.05 2.13
C ILE A 294 1.92 -17.56 2.06
N VAL A 295 2.85 -16.84 2.69
CA VAL A 295 4.27 -17.12 2.69
C VAL A 295 4.68 -17.53 4.10
N GLU A 296 5.13 -18.76 4.27
CA GLU A 296 5.73 -19.28 5.51
C GLU A 296 7.06 -18.55 5.74
N ALA A 297 7.12 -17.73 6.78
CA ALA A 297 8.23 -16.81 6.97
C ALA A 297 9.05 -17.06 8.24
N GLU A 298 8.89 -18.22 8.87
CA GLU A 298 9.78 -18.68 9.94
C GLU A 298 11.23 -18.74 9.45
N ASP A 299 11.47 -19.35 8.29
CA ASP A 299 12.75 -19.28 7.62
C ASP A 299 12.78 -18.12 6.61
N LYS A 300 13.67 -17.16 6.83
CA LYS A 300 13.78 -15.96 5.98
C LYS A 300 14.24 -16.30 4.56
N LYS A 301 15.03 -17.38 4.35
CA LYS A 301 15.52 -17.79 3.04
C LYS A 301 14.38 -18.41 2.25
N TYR A 302 13.66 -19.35 2.86
CA TYR A 302 12.47 -19.95 2.27
C TYR A 302 11.45 -18.90 1.86
N ALA A 303 11.10 -17.97 2.76
CA ALA A 303 10.13 -16.91 2.50
C ALA A 303 10.52 -16.05 1.29
N ARG A 304 11.78 -15.65 1.20
CA ARG A 304 12.29 -14.83 0.08
C ARG A 304 12.16 -15.58 -1.24
N ILE A 305 12.58 -16.84 -1.27
CA ILE A 305 12.49 -17.67 -2.48
C ILE A 305 11.03 -17.90 -2.87
N LYS A 306 10.14 -18.19 -1.93
CA LYS A 306 8.70 -18.35 -2.21
C LYS A 306 8.10 -17.08 -2.81
N VAL A 307 8.42 -15.91 -2.28
CA VAL A 307 7.98 -14.62 -2.84
C VAL A 307 8.47 -14.44 -4.28
N LEU A 308 9.77 -14.66 -4.52
CA LEU A 308 10.32 -14.48 -5.87
C LEU A 308 9.77 -15.50 -6.86
N ARG A 309 9.65 -16.78 -6.48
CA ARG A 309 9.03 -17.82 -7.33
C ARG A 309 7.60 -17.46 -7.70
N THR A 310 6.81 -17.00 -6.73
CA THR A 310 5.43 -16.59 -6.99
C THR A 310 5.37 -15.37 -7.90
N ALA A 311 6.22 -14.37 -7.67
CA ALA A 311 6.28 -13.18 -8.53
C ALA A 311 6.66 -13.54 -9.96
N VAL A 312 7.68 -14.38 -10.16
CA VAL A 312 8.08 -14.89 -11.48
C VAL A 312 6.92 -15.65 -12.12
N HIS A 313 6.29 -16.58 -11.41
CA HIS A 313 5.17 -17.37 -11.92
C HIS A 313 4.00 -16.49 -12.38
N VAL A 314 3.58 -15.52 -11.56
CA VAL A 314 2.50 -14.58 -11.90
C VAL A 314 2.87 -13.75 -13.13
N LEU A 315 4.09 -13.25 -13.20
CA LEU A 315 4.53 -12.47 -14.36
C LEU A 315 4.65 -13.33 -15.62
N GLU A 316 5.23 -14.54 -15.53
CA GLU A 316 5.31 -15.46 -16.68
C GLU A 316 3.93 -15.91 -17.19
N SER A 317 2.95 -16.09 -16.32
CA SER A 317 1.58 -16.44 -16.72
C SER A 317 0.87 -15.31 -17.48
N GLU A 318 1.18 -14.06 -17.20
CA GLU A 318 0.54 -12.87 -17.78
C GLU A 318 1.29 -12.30 -19.00
N LEU A 319 2.61 -12.42 -19.02
CA LEU A 319 3.48 -11.80 -20.04
C LEU A 319 4.12 -12.80 -21.00
N GLY A 320 4.10 -14.08 -20.66
CA GLY A 320 4.80 -15.15 -21.34
C GLY A 320 6.13 -15.52 -20.64
N PRO A 321 6.59 -16.76 -20.87
CA PRO A 321 7.78 -17.30 -20.21
C PRO A 321 9.07 -16.61 -20.69
N VAL A 322 10.07 -16.52 -19.79
CA VAL A 322 11.42 -16.07 -20.11
C VAL A 322 12.40 -17.23 -19.99
N LYS A 323 13.39 -17.26 -20.89
CA LYS A 323 14.48 -18.25 -20.88
C LYS A 323 15.75 -17.55 -20.41
N LEU A 324 16.49 -18.20 -19.52
CA LEU A 324 17.88 -17.85 -19.19
C LEU A 324 18.77 -18.66 -20.14
N GLU A 325 19.55 -17.99 -20.97
CA GLU A 325 20.59 -18.59 -21.80
C GLU A 325 21.81 -18.99 -20.98
#